data_7a04e8de6da55b1c40b82714b63abebb
#
_entry.id   7a04e8de6da55b1c40b82714b63abebb
#
_cell.length_a   1.000
_cell.length_b   1.000
_cell.length_c   1.000
_cell.angle_alpha   90.00
_cell.angle_beta   90.00
_cell.angle_gamma   90.00
#
_symmetry.space_group_name_H-M   'P 1'
#
loop_
_entity.id
_entity.type
_entity.pdbx_description
1 polymer ?
#
loop_
_entity_poly.entity_id
_entity_poly.type
_entity_poly.pdbx_seq_one_letter_code
_entity_poly.pdbx_strand_id
1 'polypeptide(L)'
;MYKRDAKNNQRYLRAPSRRAAIGAGFGLLAAPRLALAEEEDAKRERPHEGDVLVKIGGADSTPLKVADLPLDGPQILAWPMQPASRTVRDGTRLNKVLLLRLDPSGFDAATQARAADGVVAYSAICPHTGCEVAKWLAETQRLECPCHFSQYDPKMGAAVVGGPSPRPLPALPLKAVDGRLVVAKPFTGHVGFQQT
;
A
#
# COMPACT_ATOMS: atom_id res chain seq x y z
N MET A 1 -82.21 -16.10 -56.92
CA MET A 1 -82.63 -14.83 -56.30
C MET A 1 -81.82 -14.62 -55.06
N TYR A 2 -81.15 -13.50 -54.93
CA TYR A 2 -80.35 -12.96 -53.80
C TYR A 2 -78.86 -13.35 -53.69
N LYS A 3 -78.04 -12.43 -54.15
CA LYS A 3 -76.58 -12.29 -53.97
C LYS A 3 -76.25 -11.96 -52.52
N ARG A 4 -75.15 -12.47 -51.97
CA ARG A 4 -74.52 -11.91 -50.81
C ARG A 4 -73.02 -11.73 -51.02
N ASP A 5 -72.63 -10.48 -50.82
CA ASP A 5 -71.32 -9.91 -51.07
C ASP A 5 -70.23 -10.44 -50.13
N ALA A 6 -69.05 -10.67 -50.70
CA ALA A 6 -67.83 -10.98 -49.98
C ALA A 6 -67.26 -9.72 -49.27
N LYS A 7 -67.18 -9.71 -47.97
CA LYS A 7 -66.47 -8.68 -47.20
C LYS A 7 -64.98 -8.92 -47.19
N ASN A 8 -64.30 -7.99 -47.79
CA ASN A 8 -62.85 -7.79 -47.81
C ASN A 8 -62.28 -7.64 -46.34
N ASN A 9 -61.40 -8.56 -45.89
CA ASN A 9 -60.75 -8.49 -44.60
C ASN A 9 -59.28 -8.04 -44.79
N GLN A 10 -59.08 -6.74 -44.86
CA GLN A 10 -57.73 -6.16 -44.83
C GLN A 10 -57.18 -6.22 -43.39
N ARG A 11 -56.22 -7.11 -43.15
CA ARG A 11 -55.40 -7.09 -41.94
C ARG A 11 -54.42 -5.92 -42.01
N TYR A 12 -54.66 -4.92 -41.20
CA TYR A 12 -53.68 -3.84 -40.94
C TYR A 12 -52.47 -4.44 -40.20
N LEU A 13 -51.36 -4.52 -40.90
CA LEU A 13 -50.05 -4.76 -40.30
C LEU A 13 -49.68 -3.53 -39.47
N ARG A 14 -49.72 -3.64 -38.15
CA ARG A 14 -49.20 -2.64 -37.22
C ARG A 14 -47.69 -2.57 -37.36
N ALA A 15 -47.16 -1.44 -37.77
CA ALA A 15 -45.75 -1.12 -37.72
C ALA A 15 -45.26 -1.14 -36.27
N PRO A 16 -44.07 -1.68 -35.99
CA PRO A 16 -43.51 -1.65 -34.62
C PRO A 16 -43.17 -0.22 -34.22
N SER A 17 -43.64 0.19 -33.04
CA SER A 17 -43.43 1.53 -32.48
C SER A 17 -41.93 1.80 -32.25
N ARG A 18 -41.45 2.99 -32.64
CA ARG A 18 -40.07 3.49 -32.52
C ARG A 18 -39.60 3.73 -31.06
N ARG A 19 -40.21 3.09 -30.05
CA ARG A 19 -39.88 3.29 -28.62
C ARG A 19 -39.04 2.20 -27.98
N ALA A 20 -38.57 1.20 -28.74
CA ALA A 20 -37.80 0.07 -28.19
C ALA A 20 -36.28 0.15 -28.44
N ALA A 21 -35.71 1.31 -28.83
CA ALA A 21 -34.29 1.42 -29.20
C ALA A 21 -33.45 2.32 -28.29
N ILE A 22 -33.86 2.65 -27.05
CA ILE A 22 -33.09 3.51 -26.12
C ILE A 22 -32.59 2.77 -24.88
N GLY A 23 -32.63 1.44 -24.84
CA GLY A 23 -32.26 0.66 -23.66
C GLY A 23 -30.87 -0.02 -23.68
N ALA A 24 -30.13 -0.02 -24.79
CA ALA A 24 -28.91 -0.87 -24.94
C ALA A 24 -27.58 -0.11 -25.02
N GLY A 25 -27.54 1.19 -24.77
CA GLY A 25 -26.33 2.01 -24.98
C GLY A 25 -25.56 2.44 -23.73
N PHE A 26 -26.08 2.25 -22.52
CA PHE A 26 -25.45 2.79 -21.30
C PHE A 26 -24.63 1.80 -20.48
N GLY A 27 -24.63 0.51 -20.78
CA GLY A 27 -23.94 -0.51 -19.99
C GLY A 27 -22.45 -0.68 -20.28
N LEU A 28 -21.96 -0.28 -21.47
CA LEU A 28 -20.57 -0.57 -21.89
C LEU A 28 -19.52 0.48 -21.44
N LEU A 29 -19.93 1.66 -20.99
CA LEU A 29 -18.99 2.74 -20.59
C LEU A 29 -18.74 2.78 -19.06
N ALA A 30 -19.49 2.05 -18.26
CA ALA A 30 -19.32 2.03 -16.80
C ALA A 30 -18.24 1.03 -16.32
N ALA A 31 -18.04 -0.08 -17.04
CA ALA A 31 -17.08 -1.13 -16.65
C ALA A 31 -15.61 -0.65 -16.53
N PRO A 32 -15.02 0.13 -17.45
CA PRO A 32 -13.64 0.58 -17.31
C PRO A 32 -13.44 1.58 -16.15
N ARG A 33 -14.45 2.37 -15.80
CA ARG A 33 -14.37 3.31 -14.66
C ARG A 33 -14.42 2.61 -13.31
N LEU A 34 -15.20 1.56 -13.19
CA LEU A 34 -15.26 0.74 -11.96
C LEU A 34 -13.92 0.02 -11.71
N ALA A 35 -13.35 -0.60 -12.74
CA ALA A 35 -12.05 -1.28 -12.63
C ALA A 35 -10.90 -0.33 -12.24
N LEU A 36 -10.88 0.88 -12.79
CA LEU A 36 -9.88 1.90 -12.43
C LEU A 36 -10.06 2.40 -10.99
N ALA A 37 -11.29 2.54 -10.52
CA ALA A 37 -11.56 2.94 -9.14
C ALA A 37 -11.12 1.85 -8.14
N GLU A 38 -11.40 0.58 -8.42
CA GLU A 38 -10.97 -0.56 -7.61
C GLU A 38 -9.43 -0.67 -7.56
N GLU A 39 -8.72 -0.40 -8.66
CA GLU A 39 -7.26 -0.38 -8.68
C GLU A 39 -6.69 0.75 -7.82
N GLU A 40 -7.24 1.97 -7.93
CA GLU A 40 -6.80 3.10 -7.11
C GLU A 40 -7.09 2.89 -5.61
N ASP A 41 -8.22 2.27 -5.26
CA ASP A 41 -8.54 1.92 -3.89
C ASP A 41 -7.56 0.85 -3.36
N ALA A 42 -7.24 -0.18 -4.15
CA ALA A 42 -6.28 -1.21 -3.78
C ALA A 42 -4.86 -0.64 -3.53
N LYS A 43 -4.43 0.39 -4.27
CA LYS A 43 -3.17 1.11 -4.04
C LYS A 43 -3.16 1.88 -2.72
N ARG A 44 -4.32 2.32 -2.24
CA ARG A 44 -4.46 3.07 -0.97
C ARG A 44 -4.60 2.20 0.26
N GLU A 45 -4.94 0.93 0.09
CA GLU A 45 -5.06 0.00 1.20
C GLU A 45 -3.77 -0.06 2.03
N ARG A 46 -3.93 -0.30 3.33
CA ARG A 46 -2.79 -0.46 4.25
C ARG A 46 -2.04 -1.76 3.94
N PRO A 47 -0.75 -1.87 4.37
CA PRO A 47 -0.01 -3.12 4.22
C PRO A 47 -0.74 -4.29 4.86
N HIS A 48 -0.86 -5.41 4.14
CA HIS A 48 -1.48 -6.65 4.60
C HIS A 48 -0.42 -7.72 4.85
N GLU A 49 -0.75 -8.70 5.68
CA GLU A 49 0.06 -9.89 5.81
C GLU A 49 0.21 -10.60 4.46
N GLY A 50 1.43 -10.98 4.12
CA GLY A 50 1.76 -11.60 2.83
C GLY A 50 2.18 -10.62 1.74
N ASP A 51 2.00 -9.31 1.91
CA ASP A 51 2.58 -8.32 1.00
C ASP A 51 4.11 -8.45 1.00
N VAL A 52 4.74 -8.28 -0.17
CA VAL A 52 6.18 -8.18 -0.32
C VAL A 52 6.60 -6.70 -0.38
N LEU A 53 7.87 -6.42 -0.13
CA LEU A 53 8.37 -5.05 -0.18
C LEU A 53 9.14 -4.81 -1.47
N VAL A 54 8.87 -3.70 -2.17
CA VAL A 54 9.55 -3.29 -3.40
C VAL A 54 10.20 -1.92 -3.20
N LYS A 55 11.41 -1.73 -3.78
CA LYS A 55 12.17 -0.49 -3.61
C LYS A 55 11.49 0.68 -4.30
N ILE A 56 11.41 1.84 -3.63
CA ILE A 56 10.94 3.08 -4.23
C ILE A 56 11.96 3.56 -5.26
N GLY A 57 11.47 3.90 -6.46
CA GLY A 57 12.32 4.33 -7.59
C GLY A 57 13.12 3.22 -8.25
N GLY A 58 12.83 1.95 -7.95
CA GLY A 58 13.34 0.80 -8.69
C GLY A 58 12.75 0.74 -10.11
N ALA A 59 13.52 0.24 -11.07
CA ALA A 59 13.09 0.14 -12.48
C ALA A 59 11.95 -0.87 -12.66
N ASP A 60 11.88 -1.86 -11.80
CA ASP A 60 10.87 -2.91 -11.76
C ASP A 60 10.39 -3.14 -10.31
N SER A 61 9.18 -3.61 -10.15
CA SER A 61 8.63 -3.94 -8.82
C SER A 61 9.14 -5.31 -8.37
N THR A 62 10.47 -5.50 -8.34
CA THR A 62 11.11 -6.72 -7.85
C THR A 62 11.07 -6.74 -6.32
N PRO A 63 10.58 -7.85 -5.70
CA PRO A 63 10.58 -7.98 -4.24
C PRO A 63 11.98 -7.92 -3.66
N LEU A 64 12.17 -7.08 -2.66
CA LEU A 64 13.41 -6.94 -1.91
C LEU A 64 13.72 -8.21 -1.12
N LYS A 65 15.01 -8.57 -1.12
CA LYS A 65 15.59 -9.64 -0.29
C LYS A 65 16.39 -9.03 0.85
N VAL A 66 16.62 -9.80 1.89
CA VAL A 66 17.50 -9.42 3.01
C VAL A 66 18.89 -8.99 2.50
N ALA A 67 19.42 -9.69 1.50
CA ALA A 67 20.74 -9.43 0.91
C ALA A 67 20.84 -8.09 0.14
N ASP A 68 19.70 -7.52 -0.27
CA ASP A 68 19.66 -6.25 -1.01
C ASP A 68 19.87 -5.04 -0.08
N LEU A 69 19.79 -5.25 1.25
CA LEU A 69 19.96 -4.19 2.23
C LEU A 69 21.41 -4.19 2.75
N PRO A 70 22.09 -3.04 2.74
CA PRO A 70 23.41 -2.91 3.35
C PRO A 70 23.30 -3.12 4.88
N LEU A 71 24.26 -3.84 5.44
CA LEU A 71 24.36 -3.97 6.89
C LEU A 71 24.73 -2.61 7.50
N ASP A 72 24.08 -2.24 8.60
CA ASP A 72 24.26 -0.99 9.34
C ASP A 72 23.90 0.29 8.54
N GLY A 73 23.01 0.14 7.58
CA GLY A 73 22.44 1.27 6.82
C GLY A 73 23.26 1.72 5.60
N PRO A 74 22.83 2.73 4.87
CA PRO A 74 21.65 3.56 5.09
C PRO A 74 20.33 2.82 4.84
N GLN A 75 19.23 3.41 5.30
CA GLN A 75 17.89 2.86 5.11
C GLN A 75 17.49 2.82 3.62
N ILE A 76 16.67 1.84 3.27
CA ILE A 76 16.01 1.73 1.99
C ILE A 76 14.52 2.08 2.17
N LEU A 77 13.99 2.92 1.30
CA LEU A 77 12.55 3.19 1.24
C LEU A 77 11.86 2.20 0.31
N ALA A 78 10.72 1.68 0.76
CA ALA A 78 9.97 0.66 0.06
C ALA A 78 8.46 0.91 0.11
N TRP A 79 7.75 0.34 -0.87
CA TRP A 79 6.31 0.17 -0.86
C TRP A 79 5.94 -1.29 -0.62
N PRO A 80 4.87 -1.57 0.14
CA PRO A 80 4.24 -2.89 0.14
C PRO A 80 3.61 -3.17 -1.22
N MET A 81 3.65 -4.42 -1.66
CA MET A 81 3.04 -4.87 -2.91
C MET A 81 2.32 -6.21 -2.68
N GLN A 82 1.08 -6.30 -3.12
CA GLN A 82 0.36 -7.57 -3.15
C GLN A 82 0.97 -8.47 -4.24
N PRO A 83 1.53 -9.65 -3.89
CA PRO A 83 2.28 -10.44 -4.86
C PRO A 83 1.41 -11.05 -5.97
N ALA A 84 0.16 -11.41 -5.69
CA ALA A 84 -0.72 -12.06 -6.67
C ALA A 84 -1.15 -11.12 -7.81
N SER A 85 -1.58 -9.90 -7.49
CA SER A 85 -1.99 -8.88 -8.47
C SER A 85 -0.85 -7.99 -8.92
N ARG A 86 0.31 -8.02 -8.22
CA ARG A 86 1.44 -7.08 -8.35
C ARG A 86 1.03 -5.62 -8.09
N THR A 87 -0.05 -5.39 -7.37
CA THR A 87 -0.51 -4.06 -7.00
C THR A 87 0.39 -3.46 -5.93
N VAL A 88 1.14 -2.43 -6.27
CA VAL A 88 1.95 -1.65 -5.33
C VAL A 88 1.04 -0.71 -4.55
N ARG A 89 1.15 -0.71 -3.21
CA ARG A 89 0.32 0.11 -2.32
C ARG A 89 0.91 1.51 -2.15
N ASP A 90 1.10 2.23 -3.25
CA ASP A 90 1.72 3.56 -3.31
C ASP A 90 0.71 4.73 -3.40
N GLY A 91 -0.59 4.44 -3.42
CA GLY A 91 -1.67 5.43 -3.50
C GLY A 91 -1.81 6.31 -2.26
N THR A 92 -1.05 6.04 -1.18
CA THR A 92 -0.93 6.93 -0.03
C THR A 92 0.48 6.89 0.55
N ARG A 93 1.03 8.08 0.85
CA ARG A 93 2.35 8.20 1.51
C ARG A 93 2.42 7.48 2.88
N LEU A 94 1.28 7.24 3.52
CA LEU A 94 1.20 6.55 4.80
C LEU A 94 1.59 5.06 4.72
N ASN A 95 1.70 4.51 3.52
CA ASN A 95 2.16 3.14 3.28
C ASN A 95 3.68 3.05 3.07
N LYS A 96 4.38 4.21 3.02
CA LYS A 96 5.83 4.25 2.83
C LYS A 96 6.53 3.63 4.04
N VAL A 97 7.42 2.67 3.77
CA VAL A 97 8.18 1.90 4.74
C VAL A 97 9.66 2.23 4.60
N LEU A 98 10.34 2.45 5.70
CA LEU A 98 11.80 2.46 5.76
C LEU A 98 12.30 1.11 6.29
N LEU A 99 13.34 0.60 5.68
CA LEU A 99 13.97 -0.68 5.97
C LEU A 99 15.43 -0.45 6.37
N LEU A 100 15.86 -1.13 7.42
CA LEU A 100 17.25 -1.17 7.86
C LEU A 100 17.65 -2.61 8.11
N ARG A 101 18.86 -2.98 7.72
CA ARG A 101 19.50 -4.24 8.14
C ARG A 101 20.56 -3.90 9.17
N LEU A 102 20.40 -4.39 10.40
CA LEU A 102 21.26 -4.10 11.53
C LEU A 102 21.72 -5.41 12.21
N ASP A 103 22.79 -5.33 13.00
CA ASP A 103 23.18 -6.44 13.85
C ASP A 103 22.08 -6.70 14.92
N PRO A 104 21.47 -7.90 14.92
CA PRO A 104 20.36 -8.20 15.82
C PRO A 104 20.77 -8.35 17.28
N SER A 105 22.08 -8.45 17.60
CA SER A 105 22.55 -8.56 18.98
C SER A 105 22.22 -7.34 19.84
N GLY A 106 21.96 -6.18 19.20
CA GLY A 106 21.54 -4.94 19.86
C GLY A 106 20.03 -4.73 19.95
N PHE A 107 19.21 -5.67 19.48
CA PHE A 107 17.76 -5.50 19.47
C PHE A 107 17.14 -5.79 20.84
N ASP A 108 16.13 -5.00 21.22
CA ASP A 108 15.23 -5.40 22.30
C ASP A 108 14.35 -6.58 21.86
N ALA A 109 13.74 -7.26 22.82
CA ALA A 109 12.92 -8.45 22.56
C ALA A 109 11.76 -8.19 21.59
N ALA A 110 11.16 -7.00 21.66
CA ALA A 110 10.03 -6.62 20.80
C ALA A 110 10.49 -6.35 19.34
N THR A 111 11.65 -5.73 19.16
CA THR A 111 12.27 -5.50 17.85
C THR A 111 12.71 -6.83 17.25
N GLN A 112 13.37 -7.68 18.03
CA GLN A 112 13.78 -9.02 17.59
C GLN A 112 12.60 -9.86 17.09
N ALA A 113 11.46 -9.83 17.79
CA ALA A 113 10.25 -10.57 17.42
C ALA A 113 9.57 -10.06 16.12
N ARG A 114 9.95 -8.87 15.64
CA ARG A 114 9.37 -8.22 14.44
C ARG A 114 10.35 -8.15 13.26
N ALA A 115 11.61 -8.48 13.52
CA ALA A 115 12.67 -8.43 12.51
C ALA A 115 12.70 -9.72 11.67
N ALA A 116 13.18 -9.59 10.43
CA ALA A 116 13.46 -10.71 9.53
C ALA A 116 14.97 -10.72 9.22
N ASP A 117 15.71 -11.68 9.76
CA ASP A 117 17.16 -11.85 9.55
C ASP A 117 17.96 -10.53 9.73
N GLY A 118 17.69 -9.81 10.83
CA GLY A 118 18.31 -8.51 11.13
C GLY A 118 17.68 -7.32 10.39
N VAL A 119 16.69 -7.53 9.53
CA VAL A 119 15.96 -6.45 8.87
C VAL A 119 14.79 -6.01 9.72
N VAL A 120 14.76 -4.73 10.06
CA VAL A 120 13.63 -4.05 10.71
C VAL A 120 12.93 -3.12 9.73
N ALA A 121 11.61 -2.96 9.89
CA ALA A 121 10.78 -2.09 9.08
C ALA A 121 9.95 -1.17 9.95
N TYR A 122 9.93 0.12 9.59
CA TYR A 122 9.16 1.15 10.28
C TYR A 122 8.42 2.02 9.27
N SER A 123 7.35 2.68 9.73
CA SER A 123 6.74 3.75 8.94
C SER A 123 7.79 4.82 8.63
N ALA A 124 7.87 5.26 7.37
CA ALA A 124 8.69 6.39 6.98
C ALA A 124 8.09 7.76 7.37
N ILE A 125 6.92 7.79 8.03
CA ILE A 125 6.18 9.02 8.32
C ILE A 125 6.31 9.39 9.80
N CYS A 126 6.95 10.52 10.06
CA CYS A 126 7.17 11.06 11.40
C CYS A 126 5.84 11.38 12.11
N PRO A 127 5.63 10.91 13.34
CA PRO A 127 4.40 11.19 14.11
C PRO A 127 4.22 12.65 14.53
N HIS A 128 5.28 13.49 14.49
CA HIS A 128 5.20 14.89 14.91
C HIS A 128 4.28 15.72 14.00
N THR A 129 4.66 15.86 12.71
CA THR A 129 3.92 16.67 11.73
C THR A 129 3.77 15.94 10.39
N GLY A 130 4.09 14.65 10.33
CA GLY A 130 3.93 13.84 9.14
C GLY A 130 5.04 13.99 8.11
N CYS A 131 6.20 14.59 8.41
CA CYS A 131 7.36 14.61 7.51
C CYS A 131 7.90 13.19 7.26
N GLU A 132 8.63 13.01 6.16
CA GLU A 132 9.35 11.78 5.91
C GLU A 132 10.63 11.69 6.76
N VAL A 133 10.84 10.54 7.41
CA VAL A 133 12.07 10.25 8.16
C VAL A 133 13.09 9.74 7.14
N ALA A 134 13.96 10.63 6.67
CA ALA A 134 14.81 10.35 5.51
C ALA A 134 16.32 10.29 5.84
N LYS A 135 16.74 10.69 7.05
CA LYS A 135 18.16 10.78 7.39
C LYS A 135 18.62 9.63 8.27
N TRP A 136 19.75 9.04 7.91
CA TRP A 136 20.48 8.04 8.70
C TRP A 136 21.72 8.68 9.32
N LEU A 137 21.83 8.57 10.62
CA LEU A 137 23.00 9.01 11.40
C LEU A 137 23.88 7.78 11.67
N ALA A 138 24.84 7.52 10.80
CA ALA A 138 25.64 6.29 10.83
C ALA A 138 26.45 6.12 12.14
N GLU A 139 26.99 7.20 12.69
CA GLU A 139 27.81 7.18 13.92
C GLU A 139 27.01 6.72 15.15
N THR A 140 25.73 7.10 15.21
CA THR A 140 24.85 6.77 16.34
C THR A 140 23.84 5.68 16.00
N GLN A 141 23.82 5.22 14.74
CA GLN A 141 22.84 4.26 14.20
C GLN A 141 21.39 4.68 14.50
N ARG A 142 21.06 5.96 14.25
CA ARG A 142 19.73 6.52 14.49
C ARG A 142 19.09 7.02 13.21
N LEU A 143 17.77 6.97 13.19
CA LEU A 143 16.95 7.64 12.17
C LEU A 143 16.65 9.05 12.62
N GLU A 144 16.68 10.01 11.69
CA GLU A 144 16.35 11.42 11.99
C GLU A 144 15.32 11.96 11.00
N CYS A 145 14.31 12.64 11.53
CA CYS A 145 13.35 13.42 10.75
C CYS A 145 13.96 14.81 10.47
N PRO A 146 14.14 15.22 9.19
CA PRO A 146 14.81 16.46 8.86
C PRO A 146 14.01 17.73 9.20
N CYS A 147 12.70 17.61 9.43
CA CYS A 147 11.86 18.80 9.69
C CYS A 147 12.10 19.42 11.05
N HIS A 148 12.15 18.61 12.11
CA HIS A 148 12.28 19.12 13.49
C HIS A 148 13.22 18.22 14.32
N PHE A 149 14.11 17.48 13.65
CA PHE A 149 15.20 16.71 14.26
C PHE A 149 14.74 15.67 15.30
N SER A 150 13.51 15.12 15.15
CA SER A 150 13.12 13.95 15.93
C SER A 150 13.99 12.76 15.57
N GLN A 151 14.62 12.13 16.57
CA GLN A 151 15.50 10.99 16.41
C GLN A 151 14.86 9.73 16.98
N TYR A 152 15.14 8.60 16.32
CA TYR A 152 14.56 7.30 16.66
C TYR A 152 15.65 6.25 16.70
N ASP A 153 15.57 5.36 17.71
CA ASP A 153 16.45 4.21 17.83
C ASP A 153 15.81 2.96 17.17
N PRO A 154 16.28 2.55 16.00
CA PRO A 154 15.67 1.42 15.29
C PRO A 154 15.91 0.06 15.96
N LYS A 155 16.86 -0.04 16.88
CA LYS A 155 17.13 -1.26 17.66
C LYS A 155 16.16 -1.44 18.83
N MET A 156 15.53 -0.35 19.26
CA MET A 156 14.60 -0.27 20.38
C MET A 156 13.18 0.07 19.93
N GLY A 157 12.67 -0.60 18.88
CA GLY A 157 11.33 -0.38 18.35
C GLY A 157 11.09 1.00 17.75
N ALA A 158 12.12 1.66 17.23
CA ALA A 158 12.11 3.05 16.79
C ALA A 158 11.63 4.02 17.88
N ALA A 159 12.02 3.77 19.14
CA ALA A 159 11.76 4.66 20.27
C ALA A 159 12.31 6.06 20.00
N VAL A 160 11.59 7.09 20.48
CA VAL A 160 12.06 8.48 20.39
C VAL A 160 13.21 8.67 21.37
N VAL A 161 14.36 9.09 20.84
CA VAL A 161 15.58 9.38 21.62
C VAL A 161 15.99 10.83 21.56
N GLY A 162 15.24 11.66 20.81
CA GLY A 162 15.43 13.10 20.73
C GLY A 162 14.36 13.77 19.87
N GLY A 163 14.20 15.09 20.06
CA GLY A 163 13.27 15.92 19.31
C GLY A 163 11.79 15.79 19.74
N PRO A 164 10.87 16.47 19.03
CA PRO A 164 9.50 16.69 19.47
C PRO A 164 8.50 15.58 19.10
N SER A 165 8.92 14.45 18.53
CA SER A 165 7.97 13.37 18.19
C SER A 165 7.29 12.83 19.44
N PRO A 166 5.94 12.74 19.47
CA PRO A 166 5.20 12.32 20.67
C PRO A 166 5.25 10.79 20.89
N ARG A 167 5.70 9.99 19.92
CA ARG A 167 5.70 8.53 20.00
C ARG A 167 6.66 7.89 19.00
N PRO A 168 7.00 6.59 19.17
CA PRO A 168 7.82 5.82 18.24
C PRO A 168 7.27 5.79 16.83
N LEU A 169 8.11 5.47 15.84
CA LEU A 169 7.63 5.09 14.52
C LEU A 169 6.94 3.73 14.62
N PRO A 170 5.72 3.57 14.08
CA PRO A 170 5.08 2.27 14.03
C PRO A 170 5.93 1.25 13.27
N ALA A 171 6.19 0.09 13.88
CA ALA A 171 6.88 -1.00 13.23
C ALA A 171 5.93 -1.75 12.29
N LEU A 172 6.47 -2.22 11.17
CA LEU A 172 5.83 -3.17 10.27
C LEU A 172 6.53 -4.53 10.46
N PRO A 173 5.93 -5.49 11.21
CA PRO A 173 6.56 -6.78 11.44
C PRO A 173 6.82 -7.53 10.13
N LEU A 174 8.01 -8.10 9.99
CA LEU A 174 8.46 -8.83 8.81
C LEU A 174 8.71 -10.30 9.11
N LYS A 175 8.72 -11.10 8.04
CA LYS A 175 9.27 -12.45 8.00
C LYS A 175 10.10 -12.61 6.71
N ALA A 176 11.12 -13.45 6.75
CA ALA A 176 11.87 -13.84 5.55
C ALA A 176 11.26 -15.13 4.98
N VAL A 177 10.92 -15.12 3.69
CA VAL A 177 10.42 -16.30 2.94
C VAL A 177 11.25 -16.42 1.68
N ASP A 178 12.03 -17.48 1.55
CA ASP A 178 13.01 -17.67 0.48
C ASP A 178 13.94 -16.47 0.28
N GLY A 179 14.37 -15.87 1.40
CA GLY A 179 15.20 -14.67 1.46
C GLY A 179 14.47 -13.36 1.12
N ARG A 180 13.21 -13.38 0.70
CA ARG A 180 12.39 -12.19 0.41
C ARG A 180 11.79 -11.62 1.70
N LEU A 181 11.69 -10.30 1.75
CA LEU A 181 11.04 -9.58 2.84
C LEU A 181 9.52 -9.57 2.63
N VAL A 182 8.81 -10.18 3.58
CA VAL A 182 7.36 -10.33 3.55
C VAL A 182 6.75 -9.72 4.81
N VAL A 183 5.68 -8.96 4.66
CA VAL A 183 4.91 -8.41 5.79
C VAL A 183 4.29 -9.56 6.58
N ALA A 184 4.59 -9.63 7.88
CA ALA A 184 4.08 -10.67 8.78
C ALA A 184 2.80 -10.24 9.51
N LYS A 185 2.65 -8.94 9.78
CA LYS A 185 1.48 -8.35 10.47
C LYS A 185 1.32 -6.88 10.03
N PRO A 186 0.13 -6.27 10.21
CA PRO A 186 -0.06 -4.83 10.04
C PRO A 186 0.87 -4.00 10.91
N PHE A 187 0.97 -2.68 10.63
CA PHE A 187 1.68 -1.73 11.48
C PHE A 187 1.24 -1.83 12.95
N THR A 188 2.19 -1.73 13.86
CA THR A 188 1.96 -1.85 15.31
C THR A 188 1.21 -0.67 15.94
N GLY A 189 0.92 0.37 15.16
CA GLY A 189 0.22 1.55 15.65
C GLY A 189 -0.18 2.51 14.52
N HIS A 190 -0.73 3.66 14.90
CA HIS A 190 -1.17 4.69 13.96
C HIS A 190 0.03 5.31 13.22
N VAL A 191 -0.05 5.34 11.90
CA VAL A 191 0.98 5.93 11.03
C VAL A 191 0.71 7.42 10.80
N GLY A 192 1.77 8.23 10.94
CA GLY A 192 1.72 9.66 10.67
C GLY A 192 1.21 10.50 11.84
N PHE A 193 0.94 11.77 11.57
CA PHE A 193 0.43 12.73 12.53
C PHE A 193 -0.99 12.38 12.97
N GLN A 194 -1.27 12.54 14.26
CA GLN A 194 -2.60 12.39 14.83
C GLN A 194 -2.91 13.66 15.62
N GLN A 195 -3.97 14.35 15.25
CA GLN A 195 -4.50 15.42 16.09
C GLN A 195 -5.05 14.81 17.39
N THR A 196 -4.59 15.29 18.51
CA THR A 196 -5.10 14.97 19.85
C THR A 196 -6.29 15.86 20.17
#